data_b7cae3abb6b8de43515a167d78220ac4
#
_entry.id   b7cae3abb6b8de43515a167d78220ac4
#
_cell.length_a   1.000
_cell.length_b   1.000
_cell.length_c   1.000
_cell.angle_alpha   90.00
_cell.angle_beta   90.00
_cell.angle_gamma   90.00
#
_symmetry.space_group_name_H-M   'P 1'
#
loop_
_entity.id
_entity.type
_entity.pdbx_description
1 polymer ?
#
loop_
_entity_poly.entity_id
_entity_poly.type
_entity_poly.pdbx_seq_one_letter_code
_entity_poly.pdbx_strand_id
1 'polypeptide(L)'
;FVGTSEDKGKIRKDQDRMVEYVLENYELKNGDEIKKIKIIEFKKNRSSGAWFVEVEVNSNYKIILSEDRLGSEIRTSVSNPDEMKRVKDKVMKTDMSKIEIEYN
;
A
#
# COMPACT_ATOMS: atom_id res chain seq x y z
N PHE A 1 -8.59 19.52 21.13
CA PHE A 1 -8.43 18.95 20.62
C PHE A 1 -8.16 18.48 19.81
N VAL A 2 -8.05 18.46 19.86
CA VAL A 2 -7.76 17.91 19.25
C VAL A 2 -7.66 17.54 18.27
N GLY A 3 -7.59 18.15 17.87
CA GLY A 3 -7.56 18.14 16.56
C GLY A 3 -7.66 16.95 15.79
N THR A 4 -6.68 16.31 15.64
CA THR A 4 -6.74 15.13 14.86
C THR A 4 -7.08 13.95 15.70
N SER A 5 -8.10 13.31 15.33
CA SER A 5 -8.54 12.12 15.98
C SER A 5 -7.67 10.92 15.61
N GLU A 6 -6.95 11.00 14.51
CA GLU A 6 -6.09 9.92 14.08
C GLU A 6 -4.70 10.08 14.65
N ASP A 7 -4.28 9.07 15.39
CA ASP A 7 -2.96 8.99 15.95
C ASP A 7 -1.94 8.76 14.83
N LYS A 8 -0.85 9.52 14.84
CA LYS A 8 0.23 9.35 13.87
C LYS A 8 0.82 7.95 13.88
N GLY A 9 0.86 7.33 15.06
CA GLY A 9 1.33 5.96 15.19
C GLY A 9 0.42 4.97 14.47
N LYS A 10 -0.89 5.19 14.54
CA LYS A 10 -1.84 4.34 13.83
C LYS A 10 -1.73 4.51 12.33
N ILE A 11 -1.54 5.73 11.86
CA ILE A 11 -1.37 6.01 10.44
C ILE A 11 -0.10 5.35 9.93
N ARG A 12 1.00 5.47 10.65
CA ARG A 12 2.26 4.83 10.27
C ARG A 12 2.14 3.32 10.23
N LYS A 13 1.50 2.76 11.23
CA LYS A 13 1.27 1.32 11.33
C LYS A 13 0.42 0.82 10.17
N ASP A 14 -0.58 1.60 9.77
CA ASP A 14 -1.43 1.24 8.65
C ASP A 14 -0.68 1.36 7.32
N GLN A 15 0.23 2.32 7.19
CA GLN A 15 1.09 2.41 6.02
C GLN A 15 1.98 1.17 5.90
N ASP A 16 2.54 0.70 7.02
CA ASP A 16 3.31 -0.55 7.04
C ASP A 16 2.43 -1.72 6.59
N ARG A 17 1.19 -1.75 7.02
CA ARG A 17 0.23 -2.79 6.64
C ARG A 17 -0.04 -2.77 5.14
N MET A 18 -0.13 -1.57 4.55
CA MET A 18 -0.31 -1.42 3.10
C MET A 18 0.90 -1.97 2.33
N VAL A 19 2.09 -1.68 2.80
CA VAL A 19 3.31 -2.19 2.19
C VAL A 19 3.34 -3.72 2.24
N GLU A 20 3.03 -4.30 3.39
CA GLU A 20 2.97 -5.75 3.54
C GLU A 20 1.93 -6.36 2.60
N TYR A 21 0.77 -5.72 2.49
CA TYR A 21 -0.29 -6.19 1.61
C TYR A 21 0.18 -6.26 0.16
N VAL A 22 0.87 -5.23 -0.30
CA VAL A 22 1.40 -5.21 -1.66
C VAL A 22 2.41 -6.34 -1.87
N LEU A 23 3.33 -6.51 -0.92
CA LEU A 23 4.36 -7.55 -1.03
C LEU A 23 3.78 -8.96 -0.99
N GLU A 24 2.70 -9.17 -0.25
CA GLU A 24 2.06 -10.47 -0.14
C GLU A 24 1.18 -10.82 -1.33
N ASN A 25 0.57 -9.82 -1.97
CA ASN A 25 -0.49 -10.05 -2.96
C ASN A 25 -0.10 -9.74 -4.39
N TYR A 26 0.97 -9.02 -4.62
CA TYR A 26 1.35 -8.59 -5.97
C TYR A 26 2.79 -8.90 -6.30
N GLU A 27 3.04 -9.15 -7.58
CA GLU A 27 4.39 -9.28 -8.10
C GLU A 27 4.45 -8.65 -9.49
N LEU A 28 5.63 -8.28 -9.94
CA LEU A 28 5.83 -7.73 -11.27
C LEU A 28 5.83 -8.85 -12.29
N LYS A 29 5.12 -8.65 -13.40
CA LYS A 29 4.98 -9.69 -14.44
C LYS A 29 6.28 -9.98 -15.16
N ASN A 30 7.19 -9.00 -15.21
CA ASN A 30 8.49 -9.19 -15.86
C ASN A 30 9.48 -9.97 -15.00
N GLY A 31 9.10 -10.35 -13.79
CA GLY A 31 9.97 -11.10 -12.90
C GLY A 31 10.91 -10.26 -12.07
N ASP A 32 10.85 -8.94 -12.17
CA ASP A 32 11.68 -8.06 -11.36
C ASP A 32 11.28 -8.13 -9.88
N GLU A 33 12.27 -7.97 -9.03
CA GLU A 33 12.03 -7.90 -7.59
C GLU A 33 11.52 -6.52 -7.20
N ILE A 34 10.64 -6.48 -6.21
CA ILE A 34 10.21 -5.22 -5.62
C ILE A 34 11.34 -4.75 -4.69
N LYS A 35 11.92 -3.61 -5.02
CA LYS A 35 13.06 -3.04 -4.27
C LYS A 35 12.69 -1.76 -3.53
N LYS A 36 11.67 -1.05 -3.99
CA LYS A 36 11.27 0.22 -3.40
C LYS A 36 9.75 0.36 -3.43
N ILE A 37 9.20 0.83 -2.32
CA ILE A 37 7.78 1.17 -2.23
C ILE A 37 7.68 2.57 -1.65
N LYS A 38 6.99 3.45 -2.37
CA LYS A 38 6.76 4.81 -1.93
C LYS A 38 5.27 5.03 -1.76
N ILE A 39 4.87 5.51 -0.60
CA ILE A 39 3.48 5.89 -0.37
C ILE A 39 3.33 7.34 -0.78
N ILE A 40 2.76 7.56 -1.97
CA ILE A 40 2.63 8.88 -2.55
C ILE A 40 1.54 9.67 -1.86
N GLU A 41 0.44 9.02 -1.53
CA GLU A 41 -0.70 9.68 -0.94
C GLU A 41 -1.37 8.77 0.07
N PHE A 42 -1.79 9.34 1.18
CA PHE A 42 -2.51 8.62 2.24
C PHE A 42 -3.49 9.62 2.84
N LYS A 43 -4.75 9.55 2.37
CA LYS A 43 -5.73 10.54 2.79
C LYS A 43 -7.11 9.96 3.02
N LYS A 44 -7.87 10.66 3.85
CA LYS A 44 -9.23 10.29 4.20
C LYS A 44 -10.22 11.09 3.37
N ASN A 45 -11.22 10.39 2.83
CA ASN A 45 -12.34 11.06 2.18
C ASN A 45 -13.34 11.46 3.26
N ARG A 46 -13.60 12.74 3.40
CA ARG A 46 -14.47 13.24 4.46
C ARG A 46 -15.93 12.81 4.30
N SER A 47 -16.37 12.64 3.08
CA SER A 47 -17.77 12.28 2.83
C SER A 47 -18.10 10.85 3.19
N SER A 48 -17.20 9.92 2.84
CA SER A 48 -17.43 8.50 3.08
C SER A 48 -16.71 7.97 4.32
N GLY A 49 -15.70 8.68 4.79
CA GLY A 49 -14.85 8.20 5.86
C GLY A 49 -13.80 7.21 5.40
N ALA A 50 -13.83 6.84 4.13
CA ALA A 50 -12.88 5.88 3.59
C ALA A 50 -11.50 6.49 3.40
N TRP A 51 -10.48 5.65 3.50
CA TRP A 51 -9.10 6.06 3.29
C TRP A 51 -8.63 5.58 1.91
N PHE A 52 -7.89 6.43 1.22
CA PHE A 52 -7.30 6.13 -0.08
C PHE A 52 -5.81 6.27 -0.01
N VAL A 53 -5.13 5.28 -0.55
CA VAL A 53 -3.67 5.22 -0.50
C VAL A 53 -3.15 4.97 -1.92
N GLU A 54 -2.25 5.82 -2.38
CA GLU A 54 -1.58 5.62 -3.65
C GLU A 54 -0.15 5.17 -3.36
N VAL A 55 0.22 4.04 -3.90
CA VAL A 55 1.53 3.42 -3.68
C VAL A 55 2.25 3.26 -5.00
N GLU A 56 3.53 3.63 -5.02
CA GLU A 56 4.38 3.47 -6.19
C GLU A 56 5.43 2.40 -5.90
N VAL A 57 5.51 1.41 -6.81
CA VAL A 57 6.44 0.31 -6.69
C VAL A 57 7.58 0.50 -7.70
N ASN A 58 8.81 0.43 -7.22
CA ASN A 58 10.02 0.57 -8.04
C ASN A 58 10.02 1.82 -8.93
N SER A 59 9.36 2.89 -8.49
CA SER A 59 9.26 4.17 -9.18
C SER A 59 8.54 4.12 -10.54
N ASN A 60 7.98 2.98 -10.90
CA ASN A 60 7.35 2.79 -12.21
C ASN A 60 5.90 2.32 -12.18
N TYR A 61 5.50 1.62 -11.13
CA TYR A 61 4.20 0.96 -11.08
C TYR A 61 3.34 1.52 -9.97
N LYS A 62 2.08 1.77 -10.24
CA LYS A 62 1.18 2.35 -9.25
C LYS A 62 0.06 1.40 -8.87
N ILE A 63 -0.23 1.34 -7.58
CA ILE A 63 -1.34 0.59 -7.02
C ILE A 63 -2.14 1.53 -6.13
N ILE A 64 -3.46 1.50 -6.28
CA ILE A 64 -4.34 2.27 -5.41
C ILE A 64 -5.02 1.31 -4.45
N LEU A 65 -4.88 1.60 -3.15
CA LEU A 65 -5.50 0.82 -2.11
C LEU A 65 -6.57 1.67 -1.43
N SER A 66 -7.58 1.02 -0.89
CA SER A 66 -8.60 1.72 -0.13
C SER A 66 -9.09 0.86 1.02
N GLU A 67 -9.59 1.52 2.05
CA GLU A 67 -10.19 0.85 3.21
C GLU A 67 -11.25 1.76 3.80
N ASP A 68 -12.28 1.16 4.37
CA ASP A 68 -13.40 1.94 4.93
C ASP A 68 -12.98 2.71 6.17
N ARG A 69 -12.01 2.21 6.90
CA ARG A 69 -11.41 2.86 8.07
C ARG A 69 -10.05 2.24 8.34
N LEU A 70 -9.25 2.91 9.13
CA LEU A 70 -7.93 2.39 9.47
C LEU A 70 -8.03 1.01 10.10
N GLY A 71 -7.32 0.05 9.53
CA GLY A 71 -7.31 -1.32 10.01
C GLY A 71 -8.37 -2.22 9.42
N SER A 72 -9.25 -1.71 8.57
CA SER A 72 -10.28 -2.55 7.94
C SER A 72 -9.75 -3.27 6.71
N GLU A 73 -10.61 -4.02 6.03
CA GLU A 73 -10.21 -4.77 4.85
C GLU A 73 -9.68 -3.87 3.75
N ILE A 74 -8.55 -4.25 3.18
CA ILE A 74 -7.90 -3.50 2.10
C ILE A 74 -8.45 -3.96 0.75
N ARG A 75 -8.82 -2.98 -0.08
CA ARG A 75 -9.22 -3.22 -1.46
C ARG A 75 -8.18 -2.57 -2.36
N THR A 76 -7.90 -3.19 -3.50
CA THR A 76 -6.87 -2.72 -4.40
C THR A 76 -7.37 -2.56 -5.82
N SER A 77 -6.75 -1.61 -6.52
CA SER A 77 -6.91 -1.40 -7.95
C SER A 77 -5.55 -1.14 -8.53
N VAL A 78 -5.13 -1.95 -9.49
CA VAL A 78 -3.82 -1.81 -10.13
C VAL A 78 -3.96 -0.93 -11.36
N SER A 79 -3.15 0.14 -11.44
CA SER A 79 -3.21 1.06 -12.57
C SER A 79 -2.77 0.42 -13.88
N ASN A 80 -1.79 -0.47 -13.82
CA ASN A 80 -1.26 -1.15 -15.00
C ASN A 80 -1.34 -2.67 -14.81
N PRO A 81 -2.51 -3.27 -15.03
CA PRO A 81 -2.68 -4.71 -14.81
C PRO A 81 -1.81 -5.58 -15.72
N ASP A 82 -1.29 -5.03 -16.80
CA ASP A 82 -0.37 -5.76 -17.68
C ASP A 82 1.03 -5.88 -17.11
N GLU A 83 1.36 -5.06 -16.11
CA GLU A 83 2.70 -5.01 -15.53
C GLU A 83 2.78 -5.67 -14.16
N MET A 84 1.67 -5.74 -13.45
CA MET A 84 1.58 -6.35 -12.13
C MET A 84 0.46 -7.36 -12.08
N LYS A 85 0.67 -8.45 -11.36
CA LYS A 85 -0.37 -9.46 -11.19
C LYS A 85 -0.55 -9.82 -9.73
N ARG A 86 -1.75 -10.26 -9.40
CA ARG A 86 -2.06 -10.73 -8.06
C ARG A 86 -1.50 -12.14 -7.87
N VAL A 87 -0.81 -12.33 -6.76
CA VAL A 87 -0.22 -13.62 -6.42
C VAL A 87 -1.28 -14.49 -5.75
N LYS A 88 -1.39 -15.75 -6.17
CA LYS A 88 -2.35 -16.69 -5.58
C LYS A 88 -1.96 -17.07 -4.17
N ASP A 89 -0.69 -17.31 -3.95
CA ASP A 89 -0.17 -17.67 -2.63
C ASP A 89 0.25 -16.40 -1.91
N LYS A 90 -0.45 -16.08 -0.83
CA LYS A 90 -0.19 -14.86 -0.07
C LYS A 90 1.03 -15.02 0.83
N VAL A 91 2.17 -15.27 0.22
CA VAL A 91 3.43 -15.41 0.93
C VAL A 91 4.31 -14.23 0.56
N MET A 92 4.78 -13.51 1.57
CA MET A 92 5.66 -12.38 1.35
C MET A 92 7.03 -12.88 0.91
N LYS A 93 7.35 -12.70 -0.36
CA LYS A 93 8.62 -13.15 -0.94
C LYS A 93 9.78 -12.21 -0.63
N THR A 94 9.47 -10.96 -0.37
CA THR A 94 10.47 -9.93 -0.08
C THR A 94 10.31 -9.47 1.35
N ASP A 95 11.41 -9.49 2.10
CA ASP A 95 11.44 -9.00 3.45
C ASP A 95 11.39 -7.47 3.43
N MET A 96 10.49 -6.87 4.19
CA MET A 96 10.36 -5.42 4.27
C MET A 96 11.67 -4.72 4.66
N SER A 97 12.50 -5.39 5.44
CA SER A 97 13.78 -4.81 5.86
C SER A 97 14.79 -4.69 4.71
N LYS A 98 14.53 -5.36 3.59
CA LYS A 98 15.43 -5.37 2.44
C LYS A 98 14.98 -4.41 1.33
N ILE A 99 13.86 -3.74 1.50
CA ILE A 99 13.37 -2.79 0.51
C ILE A 99 13.41 -1.37 1.07
N GLU A 100 13.48 -0.41 0.17
CA GLU A 100 13.40 0.99 0.56
C GLU A 100 11.93 1.38 0.64
N ILE A 101 11.52 1.95 1.77
CA ILE A 101 10.15 2.38 1.98
C ILE A 101 10.14 3.87 2.26
N GLU A 102 9.38 4.62 1.45
CA GLU A 102 9.14 6.04 1.71
C GLU A 102 7.70 6.20 2.16
N TYR A 103 7.52 6.73 3.35
CA TYR A 103 6.19 6.95 3.93
C TYR A 103 5.66 8.33 3.58
N ASN A 104 4.35 8.42 3.56
CA ASN A 104 3.68 9.70 3.37
C ASN A 104 3.59 10.47 4.69
#